data_1f050f217108654e409836e465b874f4
#
_entry.id   1f050f217108654e409836e465b874f4
#
_cell.length_a   1.000
_cell.length_b   1.000
_cell.length_c   1.000
_cell.angle_alpha   90.00
_cell.angle_beta   90.00
_cell.angle_gamma   90.00
#
_symmetry.space_group_name_H-M   'P 1'
#
loop_
_entity.id
_entity.type
_entity.pdbx_description
1 polymer ?
#
loop_
_entity_poly.entity_id
_entity_poly.type
_entity_poly.pdbx_seq_one_letter_code
_entity_poly.pdbx_strand_id
1 'polypeptide(L)'
;MTSQCPITISSWTLGNQCLFEERCKAASKAGYDGIGLTAEVYVDALNEGLTDQDVLNILKKYQIKCTEVEDIVQWCEPKRSYEEKFKEQICFHMCRLFNVKHINAGLMENYPINYTAKKLAQLCRRAGNLIIAMEPMPYSGLPNLDKTWQVIKKSNQKNAMMLLDSWHWVRAYQPYDLLTKEQAKKVISIQIDDAHNHPYPQAVLRDESMHDRIAPGKGVINPGGFVNMIKKAGVKPKVIGVEVPSDSYLAKGISWTAKYTYQEAKKVLEASWPEILN
;
A
#
# COMPACT_ATOMS: atom_id res chain seq x y z
N MET A 1 18.23 -17.39 -9.20
CA MET A 1 17.25 -17.58 -8.11
C MET A 1 16.27 -16.42 -8.21
N THR A 2 15.03 -16.66 -8.56
CA THR A 2 13.97 -15.65 -8.48
C THR A 2 13.78 -15.35 -7.01
N SER A 3 14.07 -14.11 -6.57
CA SER A 3 13.80 -13.71 -5.20
C SER A 3 12.29 -13.79 -4.96
N GLN A 4 11.90 -14.52 -3.92
CA GLN A 4 10.54 -14.60 -3.41
C GLN A 4 9.94 -13.19 -3.28
N CYS A 5 8.69 -13.01 -3.71
CA CYS A 5 8.01 -11.73 -3.52
C CYS A 5 7.63 -11.57 -2.04
N PRO A 6 8.12 -10.54 -1.34
CA PRO A 6 7.86 -10.40 0.08
C PRO A 6 6.39 -10.16 0.38
N ILE A 7 5.87 -10.85 1.41
CA ILE A 7 4.58 -10.56 2.02
C ILE A 7 4.79 -9.52 3.11
N THR A 8 4.15 -8.39 2.96
CA THR A 8 4.33 -7.19 3.79
C THR A 8 3.05 -6.86 4.54
N ILE A 9 3.16 -6.51 5.82
CA ILE A 9 2.03 -5.91 6.54
C ILE A 9 2.09 -4.40 6.44
N SER A 10 0.98 -3.77 6.02
CA SER A 10 0.86 -2.30 6.04
C SER A 10 0.79 -1.77 7.48
N SER A 11 1.36 -0.59 7.72
CA SER A 11 1.23 0.10 9.00
C SER A 11 -0.21 0.32 9.42
N TRP A 12 -1.09 0.59 8.46
CA TRP A 12 -2.52 0.80 8.70
C TRP A 12 -3.20 -0.40 9.36
N THR A 13 -2.75 -1.62 9.04
CA THR A 13 -3.26 -2.87 9.65
C THR A 13 -2.96 -2.97 11.15
N LEU A 14 -1.87 -2.36 11.61
CA LEU A 14 -1.45 -2.39 13.02
C LEU A 14 -1.90 -1.15 13.81
N GLY A 15 -2.55 -0.20 13.14
CA GLY A 15 -2.99 1.06 13.76
C GLY A 15 -1.83 1.95 14.21
N ASN A 16 -2.13 3.06 14.87
CA ASN A 16 -1.14 4.07 15.25
C ASN A 16 -0.78 4.10 16.75
N GLN A 17 -1.31 3.16 17.54
CA GLN A 17 -1.20 3.21 19.01
C GLN A 17 -0.16 2.24 19.58
N CYS A 18 0.76 1.73 18.78
CA CYS A 18 1.82 0.84 19.24
C CYS A 18 3.21 1.43 18.94
N LEU A 19 4.15 1.16 19.83
CA LEU A 19 5.54 1.56 19.65
C LEU A 19 6.16 0.91 18.41
N PHE A 20 7.17 1.57 17.85
CA PHE A 20 7.85 1.08 16.64
C PHE A 20 8.39 -0.36 16.80
N GLU A 21 9.02 -0.64 17.95
CA GLU A 21 9.56 -1.98 18.23
C GLU A 21 8.47 -3.06 18.37
N GLU A 22 7.34 -2.71 18.99
CA GLU A 22 6.22 -3.64 19.14
C GLU A 22 5.62 -4.02 17.79
N ARG A 23 5.50 -3.05 16.89
CA ARG A 23 5.05 -3.23 15.50
C ARG A 23 5.96 -4.20 14.75
N CYS A 24 7.27 -3.99 14.78
CA CYS A 24 8.25 -4.86 14.14
C CYS A 24 8.22 -6.28 14.72
N LYS A 25 8.11 -6.39 16.04
CA LYS A 25 8.00 -7.67 16.74
C LYS A 25 6.74 -8.45 16.36
N ALA A 26 5.59 -7.77 16.26
CA ALA A 26 4.32 -8.40 15.90
C ALA A 26 4.36 -8.92 14.45
N ALA A 27 4.83 -8.12 13.50
CA ALA A 27 4.97 -8.48 12.10
C ALA A 27 5.92 -9.68 11.90
N SER A 28 7.11 -9.62 12.49
CA SER A 28 8.11 -10.71 12.43
C SER A 28 7.57 -12.03 13.02
N LYS A 29 6.96 -11.98 14.21
CA LYS A 29 6.40 -13.18 14.86
C LYS A 29 5.23 -13.79 14.08
N ALA A 30 4.51 -12.99 13.31
CA ALA A 30 3.43 -13.45 12.45
C ALA A 30 3.93 -14.19 11.22
N GLY A 31 5.17 -13.93 10.78
CA GLY A 31 5.80 -14.54 9.61
C GLY A 31 5.88 -13.62 8.38
N TYR A 32 5.60 -12.32 8.52
CA TYR A 32 5.79 -11.36 7.43
C TYR A 32 7.27 -11.17 7.09
N ASP A 33 7.57 -11.01 5.80
CA ASP A 33 8.91 -10.70 5.29
C ASP A 33 9.24 -9.23 5.45
N GLY A 34 8.20 -8.38 5.44
CA GLY A 34 8.34 -6.93 5.47
C GLY A 34 7.21 -6.20 6.19
N ILE A 35 7.44 -4.92 6.38
CA ILE A 35 6.48 -3.96 6.91
C ILE A 35 6.44 -2.73 6.01
N GLY A 36 5.23 -2.27 5.67
CA GLY A 36 4.99 -0.95 5.09
C GLY A 36 5.00 0.09 6.20
N LEU A 37 5.68 1.21 6.00
CA LEU A 37 5.78 2.27 7.01
C LEU A 37 5.28 3.59 6.45
N THR A 38 4.36 4.23 7.18
CA THR A 38 3.97 5.62 6.90
C THR A 38 4.99 6.60 7.43
N ALA A 39 4.98 7.82 6.90
CA ALA A 39 5.82 8.90 7.39
C ALA A 39 5.51 9.21 8.86
N GLU A 40 4.24 9.11 9.27
CA GLU A 40 3.79 9.33 10.64
C GLU A 40 4.41 8.31 11.59
N VAL A 41 4.33 7.02 11.27
CA VAL A 41 4.93 5.94 12.09
C VAL A 41 6.44 6.14 12.26
N TYR A 42 7.13 6.58 11.21
CA TYR A 42 8.55 6.87 11.30
C TYR A 42 8.84 8.10 12.18
N VAL A 43 8.07 9.18 12.02
CA VAL A 43 8.20 10.39 12.87
C VAL A 43 7.88 10.07 14.33
N ASP A 44 6.86 9.26 14.58
CA ASP A 44 6.51 8.82 15.94
C ASP A 44 7.65 8.01 16.56
N ALA A 45 8.31 7.14 15.82
CA ALA A 45 9.50 6.44 16.29
C ALA A 45 10.64 7.42 16.70
N LEU A 46 10.84 8.50 15.94
CA LEU A 46 11.80 9.55 16.33
C LEU A 46 11.33 10.29 17.58
N ASN A 47 10.03 10.52 17.75
CA ASN A 47 9.45 11.13 18.94
C ASN A 47 9.53 10.21 20.18
N GLU A 48 9.56 8.88 19.99
CA GLU A 48 9.91 7.92 21.04
C GLU A 48 11.37 8.04 21.50
N GLY A 49 12.19 8.84 20.84
CA GLY A 49 13.62 9.05 21.12
C GLY A 49 14.54 8.15 20.31
N LEU A 50 14.04 7.42 19.33
CA LEU A 50 14.85 6.59 18.44
C LEU A 50 15.58 7.45 17.40
N THR A 51 16.79 7.04 17.05
CA THR A 51 17.53 7.55 15.89
C THR A 51 17.29 6.68 14.66
N ASP A 52 17.69 7.15 13.48
CA ASP A 52 17.70 6.33 12.24
C ASP A 52 18.40 4.98 12.47
N GLN A 53 19.53 5.02 13.21
CA GLN A 53 20.29 3.81 13.50
C GLN A 53 19.54 2.85 14.43
N ASP A 54 18.79 3.38 15.42
CA ASP A 54 17.97 2.56 16.31
C ASP A 54 16.82 1.89 15.55
N VAL A 55 16.16 2.62 14.65
CA VAL A 55 15.13 2.08 13.77
C VAL A 55 15.70 0.94 12.92
N LEU A 56 16.86 1.12 12.30
CA LEU A 56 17.54 0.07 11.54
C LEU A 56 17.92 -1.13 12.41
N ASN A 57 18.41 -0.89 13.63
CA ASN A 57 18.78 -1.94 14.58
C ASN A 57 17.55 -2.76 15.02
N ILE A 58 16.40 -2.13 15.23
CA ILE A 58 15.14 -2.78 15.58
C ILE A 58 14.68 -3.67 14.41
N LEU A 59 14.66 -3.16 13.19
CA LEU A 59 14.33 -3.96 12.00
C LEU A 59 15.24 -5.18 11.87
N LYS A 60 16.56 -4.99 12.06
CA LYS A 60 17.54 -6.09 12.05
C LYS A 60 17.32 -7.07 13.18
N LYS A 61 17.03 -6.61 14.40
CA LYS A 61 16.76 -7.45 15.59
C LYS A 61 15.61 -8.42 15.33
N TYR A 62 14.57 -7.95 14.69
CA TYR A 62 13.39 -8.76 14.37
C TYR A 62 13.45 -9.42 12.99
N GLN A 63 14.55 -9.29 12.26
CA GLN A 63 14.74 -9.86 10.91
C GLN A 63 13.61 -9.49 9.93
N ILE A 64 13.06 -8.27 10.07
CA ILE A 64 12.04 -7.74 9.19
C ILE A 64 12.59 -6.53 8.42
N LYS A 65 12.08 -6.29 7.20
CA LYS A 65 12.51 -5.17 6.35
C LYS A 65 11.39 -4.17 6.19
N CYS A 66 11.70 -2.88 6.11
CA CYS A 66 10.77 -1.94 5.49
C CYS A 66 10.76 -2.24 3.98
N THR A 67 9.61 -2.54 3.42
CA THR A 67 9.43 -2.97 2.03
C THR A 67 8.58 -2.02 1.22
N GLU A 68 7.78 -1.17 1.89
CA GLU A 68 6.99 -0.11 1.30
C GLU A 68 7.10 1.16 2.15
N VAL A 69 7.07 2.32 1.51
CA VAL A 69 6.90 3.63 2.16
C VAL A 69 5.53 4.16 1.76
N GLU A 70 4.73 4.49 2.76
CA GLU A 70 3.34 4.94 2.64
C GLU A 70 3.22 6.31 3.31
N ASP A 71 2.40 7.22 2.93
CA ASP A 71 1.90 7.50 1.58
C ASP A 71 2.02 9.00 1.31
N ILE A 72 2.04 9.39 0.07
CA ILE A 72 1.99 10.80 -0.33
C ILE A 72 0.63 11.07 -0.98
N VAL A 73 -0.22 11.91 -0.38
CA VAL A 73 -1.59 12.15 -0.88
C VAL A 73 -1.87 13.58 -1.37
N GLN A 74 -1.20 14.59 -0.82
CA GLN A 74 -1.48 16.01 -1.10
C GLN A 74 -0.47 16.65 -2.07
N TRP A 75 0.04 15.86 -2.99
CA TRP A 75 1.07 16.28 -3.95
C TRP A 75 0.52 17.13 -5.12
N CYS A 76 -0.79 17.09 -5.36
CA CYS A 76 -1.45 17.69 -6.51
C CYS A 76 -1.95 19.12 -6.22
N GLU A 77 -1.99 19.52 -5.00
CA GLU A 77 -2.55 20.82 -4.60
C GLU A 77 -1.84 22.00 -5.27
N PRO A 78 -2.61 23.06 -5.63
CA PRO A 78 -2.02 24.27 -6.22
C PRO A 78 -0.99 24.93 -5.30
N LYS A 79 -1.31 25.00 -4.00
CA LYS A 79 -0.45 25.59 -2.96
C LYS A 79 -0.31 24.60 -1.81
N ARG A 80 0.75 23.81 -1.87
CA ARG A 80 1.07 22.82 -0.84
C ARG A 80 1.57 23.49 0.44
N SER A 81 1.11 22.99 1.59
CA SER A 81 1.56 23.44 2.91
C SER A 81 3.01 23.06 3.18
N TYR A 82 3.55 23.54 4.31
CA TYR A 82 4.87 23.13 4.77
C TYR A 82 4.86 21.65 5.19
N GLU A 83 3.86 21.24 5.93
CA GLU A 83 3.67 19.88 6.46
C GLU A 83 3.64 18.85 5.33
N GLU A 84 2.90 19.13 4.26
CA GLU A 84 2.83 18.24 3.09
C GLU A 84 4.16 18.10 2.36
N LYS A 85 4.90 19.19 2.23
CA LYS A 85 6.24 19.17 1.65
C LYS A 85 7.23 18.42 2.56
N PHE A 86 7.10 18.62 3.89
CA PHE A 86 7.90 17.94 4.88
C PHE A 86 7.61 16.43 4.87
N LYS A 87 6.33 16.01 4.87
CA LYS A 87 5.94 14.60 4.75
C LYS A 87 6.54 13.95 3.50
N GLU A 88 6.49 14.63 2.35
CA GLU A 88 7.12 14.15 1.11
C GLU A 88 8.63 13.95 1.29
N GLN A 89 9.34 14.87 1.95
CA GLN A 89 10.79 14.73 2.22
C GLN A 89 11.09 13.58 3.18
N ILE A 90 10.25 13.37 4.19
CA ILE A 90 10.35 12.21 5.09
C ILE A 90 10.20 10.90 4.30
N CYS A 91 9.21 10.78 3.42
CA CYS A 91 9.06 9.60 2.57
C CYS A 91 10.31 9.35 1.70
N PHE A 92 10.89 10.42 1.11
CA PHE A 92 12.13 10.28 0.35
C PHE A 92 13.32 9.89 1.22
N HIS A 93 13.41 10.40 2.46
CA HIS A 93 14.42 10.00 3.44
C HIS A 93 14.27 8.52 3.80
N MET A 94 13.07 8.08 4.16
CA MET A 94 12.77 6.67 4.49
C MET A 94 13.16 5.72 3.35
N CYS A 95 12.86 6.10 2.10
CA CYS A 95 13.26 5.29 0.95
C CYS A 95 14.78 5.12 0.85
N ARG A 96 15.56 6.17 1.14
CA ARG A 96 17.03 6.10 1.19
C ARG A 96 17.50 5.25 2.36
N LEU A 97 16.97 5.52 3.56
CA LEU A 97 17.33 4.85 4.81
C LEU A 97 17.09 3.32 4.72
N PHE A 98 15.92 2.93 4.24
CA PHE A 98 15.51 1.53 4.18
C PHE A 98 15.84 0.84 2.84
N ASN A 99 16.42 1.58 1.88
CA ASN A 99 16.68 1.11 0.52
C ASN A 99 15.40 0.65 -0.23
N VAL A 100 14.25 1.25 0.06
CA VAL A 100 12.99 1.03 -0.63
C VAL A 100 12.98 1.81 -1.95
N LYS A 101 12.43 1.24 -3.01
CA LYS A 101 12.50 1.82 -4.36
C LYS A 101 11.22 2.48 -4.81
N HIS A 102 10.13 2.35 -4.06
CA HIS A 102 8.83 2.94 -4.40
C HIS A 102 8.17 3.57 -3.18
N ILE A 103 7.29 4.53 -3.46
CA ILE A 103 6.44 5.21 -2.49
C ILE A 103 5.02 5.06 -2.99
N ASN A 104 4.12 4.60 -2.14
CA ASN A 104 2.69 4.58 -2.42
C ASN A 104 2.14 6.02 -2.38
N ALA A 105 1.29 6.35 -3.34
CA ALA A 105 0.75 7.70 -3.47
C ALA A 105 -0.73 7.68 -3.89
N GLY A 106 -1.56 8.30 -3.09
CA GLY A 106 -2.97 8.56 -3.39
C GLY A 106 -3.21 9.97 -3.91
N LEU A 107 -4.45 10.29 -4.21
CA LEU A 107 -4.90 11.64 -4.53
C LEU A 107 -6.30 11.86 -3.97
N MET A 108 -6.44 12.60 -2.90
CA MET A 108 -7.74 12.75 -2.25
C MET A 108 -8.68 13.67 -3.04
N GLU A 109 -8.19 14.78 -3.58
CA GLU A 109 -8.97 15.79 -4.26
C GLU A 109 -9.14 15.48 -5.75
N ASN A 110 -10.27 15.90 -6.29
CA ASN A 110 -10.58 15.70 -7.71
C ASN A 110 -10.10 16.90 -8.55
N TYR A 111 -9.14 16.67 -9.41
CA TYR A 111 -8.63 17.63 -10.38
C TYR A 111 -8.79 17.15 -11.83
N PRO A 112 -8.78 18.09 -12.82
CA PRO A 112 -8.75 17.70 -14.24
C PRO A 112 -7.53 16.83 -14.56
N ILE A 113 -7.72 15.81 -15.41
CA ILE A 113 -6.68 14.81 -15.74
C ILE A 113 -5.38 15.47 -16.22
N ASN A 114 -5.45 16.48 -17.09
CA ASN A 114 -4.25 17.17 -17.60
C ASN A 114 -3.48 17.89 -16.49
N TYR A 115 -4.19 18.51 -15.55
CA TYR A 115 -3.57 19.15 -14.38
C TYR A 115 -2.91 18.10 -13.48
N THR A 116 -3.64 17.03 -13.14
CA THR A 116 -3.14 15.94 -12.33
C THR A 116 -1.89 15.30 -12.94
N ALA A 117 -1.91 15.03 -14.25
CA ALA A 117 -0.75 14.47 -14.97
C ALA A 117 0.47 15.40 -14.92
N LYS A 118 0.28 16.72 -15.07
CA LYS A 118 1.36 17.70 -14.90
C LYS A 118 1.94 17.68 -13.49
N LYS A 119 1.09 17.58 -12.47
CA LYS A 119 1.51 17.52 -11.06
C LYS A 119 2.21 16.20 -10.74
N LEU A 120 1.71 15.07 -11.25
CA LEU A 120 2.38 13.76 -11.13
C LEU A 120 3.78 13.82 -11.77
N ALA A 121 3.91 14.42 -12.95
CA ALA A 121 5.22 14.60 -13.57
C ALA A 121 6.17 15.45 -12.71
N GLN A 122 5.66 16.43 -11.99
CA GLN A 122 6.47 17.22 -11.04
C GLN A 122 6.88 16.38 -9.83
N LEU A 123 5.97 15.59 -9.23
CA LEU A 123 6.28 14.68 -8.14
C LEU A 123 7.34 13.65 -8.56
N CYS A 124 7.16 13.00 -9.71
CA CYS A 124 8.11 12.02 -10.25
C CYS A 124 9.51 12.61 -10.46
N ARG A 125 9.63 13.86 -10.90
CA ARG A 125 10.93 14.55 -11.02
C ARG A 125 11.57 14.83 -9.67
N ARG A 126 10.79 15.25 -8.65
CA ARG A 126 11.31 15.43 -7.28
C ARG A 126 11.76 14.12 -6.65
N ALA A 127 11.04 13.03 -6.94
CA ALA A 127 11.37 11.68 -6.48
C ALA A 127 12.64 11.09 -7.12
N GLY A 128 13.09 11.64 -8.26
CA GLY A 128 14.30 11.18 -8.95
C GLY A 128 14.18 9.73 -9.44
N ASN A 129 14.99 8.84 -8.88
CA ASN A 129 15.00 7.41 -9.24
C ASN A 129 13.95 6.58 -8.47
N LEU A 130 13.24 7.18 -7.52
CA LEU A 130 12.18 6.48 -6.79
C LEU A 130 10.94 6.36 -7.67
N ILE A 131 10.26 5.23 -7.55
CA ILE A 131 8.98 4.98 -8.21
C ILE A 131 7.87 5.62 -7.37
N ILE A 132 6.93 6.28 -8.03
CA ILE A 132 5.68 6.73 -7.44
C ILE A 132 4.60 5.75 -7.86
N ALA A 133 4.11 4.97 -6.90
CA ALA A 133 3.08 3.97 -7.10
C ALA A 133 1.71 4.58 -6.81
N MET A 134 1.00 4.99 -7.86
CA MET A 134 -0.32 5.60 -7.75
C MET A 134 -1.37 4.57 -7.39
N GLU A 135 -2.15 4.86 -6.36
CA GLU A 135 -3.21 4.00 -5.87
C GLU A 135 -4.59 4.51 -6.29
N PRO A 136 -5.35 3.74 -7.10
CA PRO A 136 -6.76 4.02 -7.35
C PRO A 136 -7.60 3.72 -6.11
N MET A 137 -8.31 4.72 -5.58
CA MET A 137 -9.20 4.58 -4.42
C MET A 137 -10.59 5.13 -4.74
N PRO A 138 -11.69 4.39 -4.56
CA PRO A 138 -13.04 4.75 -5.04
C PRO A 138 -13.59 6.06 -4.47
N TYR A 139 -13.10 6.48 -3.31
CA TYR A 139 -13.48 7.72 -2.64
C TYR A 139 -12.51 8.89 -2.91
N SER A 140 -11.59 8.74 -3.86
CA SER A 140 -10.48 9.67 -4.11
C SER A 140 -10.59 10.39 -5.45
N GLY A 141 -9.65 11.30 -5.71
CA GLY A 141 -9.49 11.95 -6.99
C GLY A 141 -9.07 11.02 -8.14
N LEU A 142 -8.60 9.81 -7.82
CA LEU A 142 -8.28 8.73 -8.76
C LEU A 142 -9.15 7.50 -8.43
N PRO A 143 -10.45 7.51 -8.72
CA PRO A 143 -11.39 6.54 -8.18
C PRO A 143 -11.29 5.13 -8.77
N ASN A 144 -10.56 4.94 -9.86
CA ASN A 144 -10.50 3.67 -10.58
C ASN A 144 -9.24 3.55 -11.46
N LEU A 145 -9.03 2.35 -12.00
CA LEU A 145 -7.92 2.05 -12.89
C LEU A 145 -7.85 2.98 -14.11
N ASP A 146 -8.99 3.24 -14.77
CA ASP A 146 -9.01 4.00 -16.03
C ASP A 146 -8.50 5.43 -15.82
N LYS A 147 -9.03 6.16 -14.84
CA LYS A 147 -8.58 7.53 -14.55
C LYS A 147 -7.12 7.58 -14.12
N THR A 148 -6.70 6.65 -13.26
CA THR A 148 -5.29 6.54 -12.82
C THR A 148 -4.37 6.27 -14.00
N TRP A 149 -4.75 5.35 -14.88
CA TRP A 149 -3.99 5.03 -16.08
C TRP A 149 -3.86 6.23 -17.03
N GLN A 150 -4.96 6.96 -17.26
CA GLN A 150 -4.92 8.17 -18.10
C GLN A 150 -3.94 9.22 -17.55
N VAL A 151 -3.92 9.42 -16.22
CA VAL A 151 -3.00 10.34 -15.56
C VAL A 151 -1.55 9.87 -15.70
N ILE A 152 -1.27 8.59 -15.48
CA ILE A 152 0.08 8.03 -15.63
C ILE A 152 0.56 8.17 -17.08
N LYS A 153 -0.24 7.80 -18.08
CA LYS A 153 0.12 7.95 -19.50
C LYS A 153 0.43 9.40 -19.86
N LYS A 154 -0.46 10.32 -19.48
CA LYS A 154 -0.29 11.75 -19.77
C LYS A 154 0.87 12.38 -19.02
N SER A 155 1.25 11.88 -17.84
CA SER A 155 2.42 12.37 -17.11
C SER A 155 3.74 12.13 -17.85
N ASN A 156 3.77 11.13 -18.73
CA ASN A 156 4.93 10.70 -19.50
C ASN A 156 6.19 10.46 -18.64
N GLN A 157 5.98 9.91 -17.43
CA GLN A 157 7.09 9.62 -16.51
C GLN A 157 7.34 8.11 -16.43
N LYS A 158 8.61 7.72 -16.55
CA LYS A 158 9.00 6.30 -16.48
C LYS A 158 8.77 5.71 -15.10
N ASN A 159 8.99 6.52 -14.05
CA ASN A 159 8.85 6.15 -12.64
C ASN A 159 7.44 6.38 -12.05
N ALA A 160 6.45 6.75 -12.89
CA ALA A 160 5.04 6.68 -12.51
C ALA A 160 4.53 5.26 -12.75
N MET A 161 4.11 4.58 -11.69
CA MET A 161 3.59 3.22 -11.70
C MET A 161 2.29 3.13 -10.87
N MET A 162 1.78 1.95 -10.63
CA MET A 162 0.55 1.71 -9.87
C MET A 162 0.80 0.72 -8.72
N LEU A 163 0.13 0.95 -7.63
CA LEU A 163 -0.27 -0.01 -6.62
C LEU A 163 -1.73 -0.36 -6.89
N LEU A 164 -2.09 -1.65 -6.84
CA LEU A 164 -3.48 -2.10 -6.95
C LEU A 164 -3.87 -2.86 -5.69
N ASP A 165 -4.97 -2.45 -5.09
CA ASP A 165 -5.53 -3.00 -3.86
C ASP A 165 -6.86 -3.71 -4.14
N SER A 166 -7.11 -4.87 -3.51
CA SER A 166 -8.28 -5.70 -3.78
C SER A 166 -9.59 -5.08 -3.28
N TRP A 167 -9.57 -4.40 -2.13
CA TRP A 167 -10.74 -3.71 -1.60
C TRP A 167 -11.11 -2.52 -2.49
N HIS A 168 -10.12 -1.69 -2.83
CA HIS A 168 -10.32 -0.55 -3.71
C HIS A 168 -10.82 -0.97 -5.09
N TRP A 169 -10.30 -2.08 -5.62
CA TRP A 169 -10.72 -2.63 -6.90
C TRP A 169 -12.21 -2.95 -6.93
N VAL A 170 -12.68 -3.70 -5.93
CA VAL A 170 -14.08 -4.13 -5.88
C VAL A 170 -15.03 -3.02 -5.48
N ARG A 171 -14.63 -2.16 -4.55
CA ARG A 171 -15.44 -1.00 -4.15
C ARG A 171 -15.54 0.06 -5.26
N ALA A 172 -14.64 0.04 -6.25
CA ALA A 172 -14.76 0.79 -7.51
C ALA A 172 -15.57 0.05 -8.58
N TYR A 173 -16.22 -1.08 -8.25
CA TYR A 173 -17.01 -1.91 -9.15
C TYR A 173 -16.25 -2.38 -10.40
N GLN A 174 -14.95 -2.63 -10.30
CA GLN A 174 -14.11 -3.05 -11.40
C GLN A 174 -14.13 -4.59 -11.57
N PRO A 175 -14.37 -5.10 -12.79
CA PRO A 175 -14.34 -6.54 -13.05
C PRO A 175 -12.89 -7.09 -13.07
N TYR A 176 -12.73 -8.39 -12.82
CA TYR A 176 -11.41 -9.05 -12.75
C TYR A 176 -10.78 -9.39 -14.12
N ASP A 177 -11.32 -8.90 -15.21
CA ASP A 177 -10.75 -9.00 -16.56
C ASP A 177 -10.33 -7.63 -17.15
N LEU A 178 -10.45 -6.56 -16.35
CA LEU A 178 -10.21 -5.19 -16.80
C LEU A 178 -8.73 -4.87 -17.06
N LEU A 179 -7.80 -5.52 -16.32
CA LEU A 179 -6.38 -5.17 -16.36
C LEU A 179 -5.71 -5.65 -17.68
N THR A 180 -5.29 -4.70 -18.50
CA THR A 180 -4.60 -4.99 -19.76
C THR A 180 -3.11 -5.30 -19.54
N LYS A 181 -2.48 -5.99 -20.51
CA LYS A 181 -1.03 -6.27 -20.49
C LYS A 181 -0.15 -5.00 -20.47
N GLU A 182 -0.63 -3.92 -21.07
CA GLU A 182 0.08 -2.63 -21.04
C GLU A 182 0.06 -2.03 -19.64
N GLN A 183 -1.09 -2.01 -18.99
CA GLN A 183 -1.26 -1.53 -17.61
C GLN A 183 -0.50 -2.41 -16.62
N ALA A 184 -0.53 -3.73 -16.80
CA ALA A 184 0.16 -4.69 -15.95
C ALA A 184 1.68 -4.43 -15.84
N LYS A 185 2.32 -3.93 -16.91
CA LYS A 185 3.74 -3.53 -16.88
C LYS A 185 4.03 -2.34 -15.97
N LYS A 186 3.01 -1.63 -15.56
CA LYS A 186 3.08 -0.47 -14.67
C LYS A 186 2.59 -0.75 -13.26
N VAL A 187 2.24 -1.98 -12.92
CA VAL A 187 1.91 -2.38 -11.55
C VAL A 187 3.19 -2.83 -10.84
N ILE A 188 3.56 -2.14 -9.75
CA ILE A 188 4.77 -2.43 -8.98
C ILE A 188 4.48 -3.24 -7.73
N SER A 189 3.34 -3.01 -7.08
CA SER A 189 2.89 -3.69 -5.87
C SER A 189 1.39 -3.97 -5.92
N ILE A 190 0.95 -4.92 -5.12
CA ILE A 190 -0.47 -5.20 -4.90
C ILE A 190 -0.75 -5.27 -3.41
N GLN A 191 -1.98 -4.96 -3.01
CA GLN A 191 -2.46 -5.17 -1.66
C GLN A 191 -3.66 -6.10 -1.67
N ILE A 192 -3.74 -6.98 -0.66
CA ILE A 192 -4.81 -7.95 -0.51
C ILE A 192 -5.46 -7.83 0.87
N ASP A 193 -6.76 -7.86 0.84
CA ASP A 193 -7.68 -7.69 1.95
C ASP A 193 -9.05 -8.27 1.59
N ASP A 194 -10.08 -7.99 2.36
CA ASP A 194 -11.45 -8.36 2.07
C ASP A 194 -12.43 -7.35 2.69
N ALA A 195 -13.73 -7.50 2.42
CA ALA A 195 -14.77 -6.60 2.89
C ALA A 195 -16.05 -7.35 3.27
N HIS A 196 -16.86 -6.70 4.10
CA HIS A 196 -18.23 -7.11 4.40
C HIS A 196 -19.13 -7.03 3.17
N ASN A 197 -20.24 -7.80 3.20
CA ASN A 197 -21.19 -7.89 2.09
C ASN A 197 -21.88 -6.55 1.77
N HIS A 198 -22.03 -5.70 2.77
CA HIS A 198 -22.69 -4.40 2.62
C HIS A 198 -21.64 -3.29 2.66
N PRO A 199 -21.32 -2.67 1.49
CA PRO A 199 -20.43 -1.52 1.46
C PRO A 199 -21.06 -0.34 2.19
N TYR A 200 -20.22 0.48 2.79
CA TYR A 200 -20.64 1.76 3.35
C TYR A 200 -21.18 2.68 2.23
N PRO A 201 -22.10 3.60 2.52
CA PRO A 201 -22.49 4.63 1.56
C PRO A 201 -21.27 5.36 1.00
N GLN A 202 -21.34 5.76 -0.27
CA GLN A 202 -20.22 6.42 -0.98
C GLN A 202 -19.65 7.61 -0.21
N ALA A 203 -20.51 8.38 0.48
CA ALA A 203 -20.10 9.57 1.24
C ALA A 203 -19.17 9.26 2.42
N VAL A 204 -19.22 8.03 2.95
CA VAL A 204 -18.42 7.57 4.10
C VAL A 204 -17.64 6.28 3.78
N LEU A 205 -17.46 5.97 2.50
CA LEU A 205 -16.76 4.76 2.06
C LEU A 205 -15.30 4.74 2.53
N ARG A 206 -14.69 5.90 2.72
CA ARG A 206 -13.37 6.01 3.32
C ARG A 206 -13.32 5.47 4.75
N ASP A 207 -14.38 5.62 5.53
CA ASP A 207 -14.44 5.12 6.91
C ASP A 207 -14.42 3.58 6.91
N GLU A 208 -15.14 2.92 5.98
CA GLU A 208 -15.01 1.46 5.78
C GLU A 208 -13.56 1.08 5.47
N SER A 209 -12.91 1.80 4.54
CA SER A 209 -11.53 1.54 4.14
C SER A 209 -10.54 1.64 5.29
N MET A 210 -10.77 2.55 6.25
CA MET A 210 -9.83 2.87 7.33
C MET A 210 -10.12 2.14 8.64
N HIS A 211 -11.32 1.55 8.79
CA HIS A 211 -11.76 1.02 10.09
C HIS A 211 -12.42 -0.36 10.03
N ASP A 212 -12.87 -0.82 8.85
CA ASP A 212 -13.75 -2.00 8.77
C ASP A 212 -13.41 -2.96 7.61
N ARG A 213 -12.13 -3.04 7.24
CA ARG A 213 -11.67 -4.12 6.34
C ARG A 213 -11.58 -5.43 7.10
N ILE A 214 -11.61 -6.53 6.39
CA ILE A 214 -11.47 -7.87 6.95
C ILE A 214 -10.33 -8.64 6.27
N ALA A 215 -9.84 -9.67 6.95
CA ALA A 215 -8.72 -10.46 6.48
C ALA A 215 -9.03 -11.13 5.12
N PRO A 216 -8.03 -11.26 4.23
CA PRO A 216 -8.21 -11.86 2.91
C PRO A 216 -8.92 -13.21 2.94
N GLY A 217 -9.96 -13.39 2.11
CA GLY A 217 -10.75 -14.62 2.01
C GLY A 217 -11.78 -14.81 3.13
N LYS A 218 -12.04 -13.77 3.96
CA LYS A 218 -13.06 -13.82 5.03
C LYS A 218 -14.31 -13.02 4.72
N GLY A 219 -14.36 -12.36 3.59
CA GLY A 219 -15.48 -11.55 3.16
C GLY A 219 -15.99 -11.95 1.77
N VAL A 220 -16.41 -10.95 1.01
CA VAL A 220 -17.10 -11.13 -0.27
C VAL A 220 -16.34 -10.65 -1.49
N ILE A 221 -15.17 -10.04 -1.31
CA ILE A 221 -14.38 -9.46 -2.41
C ILE A 221 -13.75 -10.52 -3.32
N ASN A 222 -13.56 -11.74 -2.84
CA ASN A 222 -12.81 -12.78 -3.55
C ASN A 222 -11.37 -12.33 -3.92
N PRO A 223 -10.51 -12.07 -2.96
CA PRO A 223 -9.12 -11.65 -3.22
C PRO A 223 -8.32 -12.67 -4.04
N GLY A 224 -8.70 -13.95 -4.01
CA GLY A 224 -8.14 -14.97 -4.90
C GLY A 224 -8.43 -14.71 -6.38
N GLY A 225 -9.63 -14.23 -6.69
CA GLY A 225 -9.99 -13.78 -8.05
C GLY A 225 -9.16 -12.58 -8.49
N PHE A 226 -8.94 -11.60 -7.60
CA PHE A 226 -8.06 -10.46 -7.84
C PHE A 226 -6.61 -10.91 -8.11
N VAL A 227 -6.04 -11.77 -7.25
CA VAL A 227 -4.69 -12.33 -7.42
C VAL A 227 -4.55 -13.09 -8.73
N ASN A 228 -5.55 -13.88 -9.12
CA ASN A 228 -5.57 -14.58 -10.40
C ASN A 228 -5.60 -13.62 -11.61
N MET A 229 -6.34 -12.52 -11.54
CA MET A 229 -6.31 -11.48 -12.56
C MET A 229 -4.90 -10.88 -12.70
N ILE A 230 -4.28 -10.51 -11.59
CA ILE A 230 -2.91 -9.97 -11.53
C ILE A 230 -1.90 -10.93 -12.17
N LYS A 231 -1.94 -12.22 -11.78
CA LYS A 231 -1.10 -13.28 -12.35
C LYS A 231 -1.34 -13.44 -13.85
N LYS A 232 -2.60 -13.54 -14.28
CA LYS A 232 -3.00 -13.73 -15.70
C LYS A 232 -2.59 -12.54 -16.59
N ALA A 233 -2.63 -11.31 -16.05
CA ALA A 233 -2.17 -10.12 -16.75
C ALA A 233 -0.63 -10.06 -16.91
N GLY A 234 0.12 -10.91 -16.18
CA GLY A 234 1.57 -10.99 -16.23
C GLY A 234 2.27 -9.93 -15.37
N VAL A 235 1.60 -9.44 -14.33
CA VAL A 235 2.22 -8.56 -13.32
C VAL A 235 3.33 -9.31 -12.59
N LYS A 236 4.40 -8.61 -12.28
CA LYS A 236 5.51 -9.10 -11.45
C LYS A 236 5.67 -8.17 -10.25
N PRO A 237 4.81 -8.30 -9.22
CA PRO A 237 4.84 -7.39 -8.09
C PRO A 237 6.16 -7.53 -7.34
N LYS A 238 6.64 -6.43 -6.80
CA LYS A 238 7.84 -6.40 -5.94
C LYS A 238 7.48 -6.60 -4.48
N VAL A 239 6.22 -6.38 -4.13
CA VAL A 239 5.67 -6.52 -2.80
C VAL A 239 4.22 -6.96 -2.91
N ILE A 240 3.78 -7.80 -2.00
CA ILE A 240 2.38 -8.11 -1.74
C ILE A 240 2.07 -7.56 -0.35
N GLY A 241 1.33 -6.45 -0.30
CA GLY A 241 0.85 -5.84 0.93
C GLY A 241 -0.36 -6.60 1.48
N VAL A 242 -0.46 -6.67 2.79
CA VAL A 242 -1.67 -7.06 3.52
C VAL A 242 -2.13 -5.81 4.27
N GLU A 243 -3.19 -5.19 3.77
CA GLU A 243 -3.70 -3.93 4.31
C GLU A 243 -5.13 -4.10 4.81
N VAL A 244 -5.26 -4.32 6.10
CA VAL A 244 -6.53 -4.63 6.77
C VAL A 244 -6.76 -3.71 7.97
N PRO A 245 -6.97 -2.39 7.75
CA PRO A 245 -7.39 -1.50 8.82
C PRO A 245 -8.73 -1.97 9.38
N SER A 246 -8.74 -2.38 10.65
CA SER A 246 -9.92 -2.98 11.29
C SER A 246 -9.92 -2.74 12.79
N ASP A 247 -10.83 -1.89 13.26
CA ASP A 247 -10.96 -1.59 14.69
C ASP A 247 -11.29 -2.85 15.50
N SER A 248 -12.11 -3.74 14.93
CA SER A 248 -12.49 -5.00 15.57
C SER A 248 -11.31 -5.98 15.74
N TYR A 249 -10.31 -5.92 14.83
CA TYR A 249 -9.09 -6.73 14.91
C TYR A 249 -8.10 -6.10 15.88
N LEU A 250 -7.92 -4.78 15.81
CA LEU A 250 -7.02 -4.04 16.71
C LEU A 250 -7.47 -4.18 18.19
N ALA A 251 -8.77 -4.25 18.45
CA ALA A 251 -9.31 -4.55 19.78
C ALA A 251 -8.85 -5.90 20.35
N LYS A 252 -8.40 -6.86 19.49
CA LYS A 252 -7.80 -8.14 19.92
C LYS A 252 -6.28 -8.06 20.11
N GLY A 253 -5.69 -6.89 19.83
CA GLY A 253 -4.27 -6.61 19.96
C GLY A 253 -3.48 -6.86 18.67
N ILE A 254 -2.39 -6.08 18.49
CA ILE A 254 -1.57 -6.06 17.27
C ILE A 254 -0.95 -7.41 16.93
N SER A 255 -0.54 -8.20 17.95
CA SER A 255 0.04 -9.53 17.73
C SER A 255 -0.97 -10.53 17.17
N TRP A 256 -2.21 -10.46 17.63
CA TRP A 256 -3.30 -11.27 17.10
C TRP A 256 -3.63 -10.83 15.65
N THR A 257 -3.77 -9.54 15.44
CA THR A 257 -4.07 -8.95 14.13
C THR A 257 -3.04 -9.34 13.09
N ALA A 258 -1.74 -9.13 13.39
CA ALA A 258 -0.66 -9.53 12.49
C ALA A 258 -0.69 -11.01 12.14
N LYS A 259 -0.84 -11.88 13.16
CA LYS A 259 -0.87 -13.34 12.95
C LYS A 259 -2.07 -13.77 12.11
N TYR A 260 -3.25 -13.25 12.43
CA TYR A 260 -4.49 -13.63 11.75
C TYR A 260 -4.47 -13.19 10.28
N THR A 261 -4.14 -11.93 10.02
CA THR A 261 -4.09 -11.39 8.65
C THR A 261 -3.02 -12.07 7.80
N TYR A 262 -1.86 -12.42 8.37
CA TYR A 262 -0.84 -13.20 7.67
C TYR A 262 -1.34 -14.59 7.26
N GLN A 263 -1.94 -15.32 8.21
CA GLN A 263 -2.41 -16.69 7.97
C GLN A 263 -3.47 -16.74 6.86
N GLU A 264 -4.40 -15.78 6.87
CA GLU A 264 -5.46 -15.75 5.86
C GLU A 264 -4.93 -15.25 4.50
N ALA A 265 -4.05 -14.26 4.47
CA ALA A 265 -3.39 -13.82 3.25
C ALA A 265 -2.58 -14.97 2.60
N LYS A 266 -1.83 -15.72 3.41
CA LYS A 266 -1.05 -16.87 2.93
C LYS A 266 -1.93 -17.95 2.29
N LYS A 267 -3.09 -18.28 2.91
CA LYS A 267 -4.05 -19.24 2.33
C LYS A 267 -4.57 -18.78 0.95
N VAL A 268 -4.88 -17.50 0.80
CA VAL A 268 -5.31 -16.93 -0.48
C VAL A 268 -4.22 -17.06 -1.53
N LEU A 269 -2.98 -16.73 -1.18
CA LEU A 269 -1.84 -16.81 -2.10
C LEU A 269 -1.50 -18.26 -2.46
N GLU A 270 -1.49 -19.19 -1.49
CA GLU A 270 -1.27 -20.63 -1.73
C GLU A 270 -2.32 -21.21 -2.70
N ALA A 271 -3.58 -20.78 -2.58
CA ALA A 271 -4.65 -21.24 -3.44
C ALA A 271 -4.62 -20.60 -4.85
N SER A 272 -4.20 -19.32 -4.98
CA SER A 272 -4.33 -18.55 -6.22
C SER A 272 -3.03 -18.38 -6.98
N TRP A 273 -1.91 -18.28 -6.28
CA TRP A 273 -0.59 -18.05 -6.88
C TRP A 273 0.54 -18.68 -6.06
N PRO A 274 0.57 -20.01 -5.88
CA PRO A 274 1.57 -20.66 -5.02
C PRO A 274 3.02 -20.38 -5.44
N GLU A 275 3.28 -20.16 -6.73
CA GLU A 275 4.63 -19.92 -7.24
C GLU A 275 5.22 -18.56 -6.81
N ILE A 276 4.40 -17.63 -6.34
CA ILE A 276 4.88 -16.33 -5.84
C ILE A 276 5.52 -16.43 -4.45
N LEU A 277 5.23 -17.55 -3.76
CA LEU A 277 5.73 -17.84 -2.41
C LEU A 277 7.07 -18.60 -2.41
N ASN A 278 7.58 -18.99 -3.60
CA ASN A 278 8.79 -19.84 -3.76
C ASN A 278 9.99 -19.06 -4.35
#